data_2629d96a967210747a02bd0ae124906c
#
_entry.id   2629d96a967210747a02bd0ae124906c
#
_cell.length_a   1.000
_cell.length_b   1.000
_cell.length_c   1.000
_cell.angle_alpha   90.00
_cell.angle_beta   90.00
_cell.angle_gamma   90.00
#
_symmetry.space_group_name_H-M   'P 1'
#
loop_
_entity.id
_entity.type
_entity.pdbx_description
1 polymer ?
#
loop_
_entity_poly.entity_id
_entity_poly.type
_entity_poly.pdbx_seq_one_letter_code
_entity_poly.pdbx_strand_id
1 'polypeptide(L)'
;DLWDKYNKKGLIVLGVPSNSFNQEKKSNSEIKDFCEVNFNITFPLTTITEVKGKNAHELFKWVKANYGRSAVPKWNFHKILINKEGKVEDTFASFTKPLSNKIINKIDSIL
;
A
#
# COMPACT_ATOMS: atom_id res chain seq x y z
N ASP A 1 -2.71 -5.28 14.37
CA ASP A 1 -3.06 -4.77 13.05
C ASP A 1 -2.94 -5.84 11.97
N LEU A 2 -3.14 -5.46 10.71
CA LEU A 2 -3.15 -6.39 9.58
C LEU A 2 -1.82 -7.13 9.42
N TRP A 3 -0.70 -6.43 9.51
CA TRP A 3 0.63 -7.01 9.41
C TRP A 3 0.88 -8.01 10.53
N ASP A 4 0.58 -7.64 11.76
CA ASP A 4 0.78 -8.53 12.91
C ASP A 4 -0.09 -9.78 12.80
N LYS A 5 -1.32 -9.64 12.29
CA LYS A 5 -2.26 -10.74 12.15
C LYS A 5 -1.86 -11.76 11.08
N TYR A 6 -1.32 -11.29 9.95
CA TYR A 6 -1.13 -12.13 8.76
C TYR A 6 0.32 -12.36 8.33
N ASN A 7 1.31 -11.70 8.93
CA ASN A 7 2.69 -11.85 8.44
C ASN A 7 3.19 -13.29 8.45
N LYS A 8 2.80 -14.07 9.44
CA LYS A 8 3.19 -15.47 9.57
C LYS A 8 2.35 -16.41 8.70
N LYS A 9 1.27 -15.90 8.13
CA LYS A 9 0.39 -16.66 7.22
C LYS A 9 0.73 -16.45 5.76
N GLY A 10 1.75 -15.66 5.46
CA GLY A 10 2.23 -15.44 4.11
C GLY A 10 1.89 -14.08 3.50
N LEU A 11 1.17 -13.22 4.21
CA LEU A 11 0.91 -11.86 3.73
C LEU A 11 2.15 -11.00 3.92
N ILE A 12 2.51 -10.24 2.89
CA ILE A 12 3.52 -9.19 2.98
C ILE A 12 2.82 -7.85 2.85
N VAL A 13 3.04 -6.97 3.81
CA VAL A 13 2.57 -5.58 3.75
C VAL A 13 3.78 -4.71 3.45
N LEU A 14 3.71 -3.92 2.39
CA LEU A 14 4.76 -2.99 1.99
C LEU A 14 4.20 -1.58 1.98
N GLY A 15 4.79 -0.70 2.76
CA GLY A 15 4.44 0.70 2.75
C GLY A 15 5.24 1.44 1.68
N VAL A 16 4.57 2.28 0.89
CA VAL A 16 5.20 3.07 -0.16
C VAL A 16 4.92 4.55 0.12
N PRO A 17 5.81 5.24 0.86
CA PRO A 17 5.65 6.66 1.10
C PRO A 17 5.77 7.46 -0.20
N SER A 18 4.95 8.51 -0.34
CA SER A 18 4.97 9.34 -1.53
C SER A 18 4.71 10.80 -1.19
N ASN A 19 5.35 11.70 -1.91
CA ASN A 19 5.07 13.13 -1.87
C ASN A 19 4.05 13.55 -2.94
N SER A 20 3.50 12.60 -3.70
CA SER A 20 2.57 12.91 -4.80
C SER A 20 1.31 13.64 -4.33
N PHE A 21 0.96 13.53 -3.05
CA PHE A 21 -0.22 14.18 -2.46
C PHE A 21 0.12 15.25 -1.44
N ASN A 22 1.41 15.62 -1.34
CA ASN A 22 1.91 16.67 -0.43
C ASN A 22 1.57 16.45 1.05
N GLN A 23 1.40 15.18 1.47
CA GLN A 23 1.04 14.84 2.85
C GLN A 23 2.15 14.07 3.58
N GLU A 24 3.22 13.68 2.88
CA GLU A 24 4.31 12.93 3.48
C GLU A 24 5.46 13.85 3.90
N LYS A 25 6.31 13.35 4.80
CA LYS A 25 7.53 14.04 5.21
C LYS A 25 8.53 14.07 4.05
N LYS A 26 9.47 15.03 4.10
CA LYS A 26 10.40 15.27 2.98
C LYS A 26 11.53 14.25 2.88
N SER A 27 11.90 13.56 3.96
CA SER A 27 13.00 12.60 3.94
C SER A 27 12.54 11.21 4.36
N ASN A 28 13.27 10.19 3.91
CA ASN A 28 12.98 8.80 4.27
C ASN A 28 13.09 8.57 5.79
N SER A 29 14.10 9.19 6.42
CA SER A 29 14.30 9.10 7.87
C SER A 29 13.12 9.69 8.64
N GLU A 30 12.65 10.86 8.24
CA GLU A 30 11.51 11.52 8.87
C GLU A 30 10.23 10.69 8.73
N ILE A 31 10.01 10.09 7.56
CA ILE A 31 8.85 9.24 7.31
C ILE A 31 8.90 8.02 8.20
N LYS A 32 10.05 7.34 8.28
CA LYS A 32 10.22 6.16 9.11
C LYS A 32 9.95 6.48 10.57
N ASP A 33 10.55 7.53 11.09
CA ASP A 33 10.37 7.95 12.48
C ASP A 33 8.92 8.31 12.76
N PHE A 34 8.28 9.06 11.86
CA PHE A 34 6.88 9.44 11.99
C PHE A 34 5.97 8.21 12.06
N CYS A 35 6.17 7.24 11.17
CA CYS A 35 5.38 6.02 11.13
C CYS A 35 5.58 5.16 12.37
N GLU A 36 6.82 4.98 12.83
CA GLU A 36 7.13 4.18 14.01
C GLU A 36 6.57 4.81 15.29
N VAL A 37 6.73 6.13 15.45
CA VAL A 37 6.31 6.83 16.67
C VAL A 37 4.79 7.02 16.73
N ASN A 38 4.16 7.40 15.61
CA ASN A 38 2.74 7.76 15.60
C ASN A 38 1.80 6.60 15.29
N PHE A 39 2.25 5.59 14.54
CA PHE A 39 1.41 4.49 14.09
C PHE A 39 1.94 3.11 14.47
N ASN A 40 3.09 3.05 15.14
CA ASN A 40 3.71 1.80 15.57
C ASN A 40 3.87 0.81 14.40
N ILE A 41 4.27 1.32 13.23
CA ILE A 41 4.43 0.52 12.02
C ILE A 41 5.71 -0.30 12.09
N THR A 42 5.58 -1.62 11.88
CA THR A 42 6.71 -2.55 11.88
C THR A 42 6.90 -3.25 10.53
N PHE A 43 6.01 -3.07 9.58
CA PHE A 43 6.16 -3.64 8.24
C PHE A 43 7.18 -2.83 7.40
N PRO A 44 7.76 -3.46 6.35
CA PRO A 44 8.75 -2.78 5.50
C PRO A 44 8.19 -1.54 4.81
N LEU A 45 9.06 -0.53 4.66
CA LEU A 45 8.77 0.70 3.92
C LEU A 45 9.77 0.84 2.78
N THR A 46 9.29 1.35 1.63
CA THR A 46 10.20 1.76 0.54
C THR A 46 10.74 3.16 0.82
N THR A 47 11.69 3.60 0.00
CA THR A 47 12.05 5.03 -0.07
C THR A 47 10.87 5.81 -0.63
N ILE A 48 10.92 7.14 -0.51
CA ILE A 48 9.90 8.02 -1.11
C ILE A 48 9.81 7.73 -2.60
N THR A 49 8.60 7.46 -3.07
CA THR A 49 8.35 6.98 -4.44
C THR A 49 7.19 7.74 -5.06
N GLU A 50 7.31 8.13 -6.33
CA GLU A 50 6.19 8.70 -7.06
C GLU A 50 5.20 7.61 -7.46
N VAL A 51 3.92 7.83 -7.20
CA VAL A 51 2.87 6.80 -7.37
C VAL A 51 1.84 7.17 -8.43
N LYS A 52 1.89 8.36 -8.99
CA LYS A 52 0.97 8.79 -10.04
C LYS A 52 1.64 9.69 -11.06
N GLY A 53 0.99 9.89 -12.22
CA GLY A 53 1.50 10.73 -13.30
C GLY A 53 2.58 10.04 -14.12
N LYS A 54 3.19 10.79 -15.03
CA LYS A 54 4.17 10.23 -15.96
C LYS A 54 5.48 9.80 -15.30
N ASN A 55 5.77 10.34 -14.11
CA ASN A 55 6.98 9.99 -13.36
C ASN A 55 6.74 8.91 -12.31
N ALA A 56 5.56 8.28 -12.30
CA ALA A 56 5.26 7.20 -11.38
C ALA A 56 6.23 6.03 -11.56
N HIS A 57 6.56 5.36 -10.45
CA HIS A 57 7.36 4.15 -10.49
C HIS A 57 6.69 3.11 -11.40
N GLU A 58 7.49 2.27 -12.05
CA GLU A 58 7.00 1.24 -12.98
C GLU A 58 5.93 0.33 -12.38
N LEU A 59 6.01 0.04 -11.08
CA LEU A 59 4.99 -0.74 -10.37
C LEU A 59 3.59 -0.12 -10.56
N PHE A 60 3.48 1.19 -10.40
CA PHE A 60 2.18 1.88 -10.48
C PHE A 60 1.70 2.03 -11.92
N LYS A 61 2.61 2.12 -12.87
CA LYS A 61 2.25 2.05 -14.30
C LYS A 61 1.73 0.68 -14.67
N TRP A 62 2.38 -0.37 -14.15
CA TRP A 62 1.95 -1.76 -14.34
C TRP A 62 0.58 -2.01 -13.73
N VAL A 63 0.34 -1.51 -12.52
CA VAL A 63 -0.97 -1.64 -11.85
C VAL A 63 -2.07 -1.00 -12.69
N LYS A 64 -1.83 0.19 -13.22
CA LYS A 64 -2.79 0.87 -14.10
C LYS A 64 -3.07 0.07 -15.37
N ALA A 65 -2.03 -0.46 -16.01
CA ALA A 65 -2.16 -1.21 -17.26
C ALA A 65 -2.92 -2.54 -17.05
N ASN A 66 -2.76 -3.18 -15.91
CA ASN A 66 -3.33 -4.51 -15.65
C ASN A 66 -4.67 -4.49 -14.94
N TYR A 67 -4.98 -3.45 -14.18
CA TYR A 67 -6.24 -3.38 -13.41
C TYR A 67 -7.12 -2.19 -13.86
N GLY A 68 -6.52 -1.08 -14.27
CA GLY A 68 -7.23 0.11 -14.68
C GLY A 68 -6.98 1.30 -13.75
N ARG A 69 -7.64 2.41 -14.05
CA ARG A 69 -7.43 3.68 -13.33
C ARG A 69 -7.79 3.62 -11.85
N SER A 70 -8.74 2.77 -11.47
CA SER A 70 -9.16 2.64 -10.07
C SER A 70 -8.05 2.10 -9.17
N ALA A 71 -7.07 1.40 -9.74
CA ALA A 71 -5.93 0.87 -9.00
C ALA A 71 -4.86 1.91 -8.73
N VAL A 72 -4.85 3.03 -9.46
CA VAL A 72 -3.86 4.09 -9.28
C VAL A 72 -4.17 4.85 -8.00
N PRO A 73 -3.18 5.04 -7.10
CA PRO A 73 -3.40 5.81 -5.89
C PRO A 73 -3.93 7.22 -6.19
N LYS A 74 -5.00 7.61 -5.50
CA LYS A 74 -5.60 8.95 -5.63
C LYS A 74 -5.40 9.79 -4.38
N TRP A 75 -5.01 9.15 -3.30
CA TRP A 75 -4.78 9.80 -2.02
C TRP A 75 -3.88 8.91 -1.15
N ASN A 76 -3.46 9.42 0.00
CA ASN A 76 -2.68 8.62 0.95
C ASN A 76 -3.51 7.44 1.48
N PHE A 77 -2.84 6.40 1.93
CA PHE A 77 -3.44 5.16 2.45
C PHE A 77 -4.25 4.38 1.41
N HIS A 78 -4.03 4.63 0.13
CA HIS A 78 -4.55 3.76 -0.92
C HIS A 78 -3.92 2.37 -0.80
N LYS A 79 -4.70 1.33 -1.06
CA LYS A 79 -4.26 -0.04 -0.87
C LYS A 79 -4.41 -0.84 -2.16
N ILE A 80 -3.41 -1.63 -2.48
CA ILE A 80 -3.40 -2.51 -3.66
C ILE A 80 -3.07 -3.91 -3.16
N LEU A 81 -3.93 -4.88 -3.46
CA LEU A 81 -3.72 -6.27 -3.09
C LEU A 81 -3.27 -7.06 -4.32
N ILE A 82 -2.10 -7.71 -4.19
CA ILE A 82 -1.52 -8.54 -5.25
C ILE A 82 -1.59 -10.00 -4.80
N ASN A 83 -2.09 -10.88 -5.67
CA ASN A 83 -2.27 -12.29 -5.34
C ASN A 83 -0.99 -13.10 -5.56
N LYS A 84 -1.06 -14.41 -5.25
CA LYS A 84 0.09 -15.32 -5.35
C LYS A 84 0.59 -15.51 -6.77
N GLU A 85 -0.23 -15.26 -7.77
CA GLU A 85 0.16 -15.33 -9.18
C GLU A 85 0.82 -14.04 -9.68
N GLY A 86 0.96 -13.04 -8.82
CA GLY A 86 1.57 -11.76 -9.19
C GLY A 86 0.63 -10.82 -9.96
N LYS A 87 -0.66 -10.98 -9.77
CA LYS A 87 -1.66 -10.12 -10.41
C LYS A 87 -2.38 -9.27 -9.38
N VAL A 88 -2.86 -8.10 -9.80
CA VAL A 88 -3.67 -7.25 -8.91
C VAL A 88 -5.02 -7.94 -8.67
N GLU A 89 -5.25 -8.32 -7.42
CA GLU A 89 -6.49 -8.97 -7.02
C GLU A 89 -7.61 -7.96 -6.79
N ASP A 90 -7.29 -6.88 -6.09
CA ASP A 90 -8.26 -5.83 -5.76
C ASP A 90 -7.55 -4.58 -5.27
N THR A 91 -8.29 -3.49 -5.18
CA THR A 91 -7.79 -2.22 -4.65
C THR A 91 -8.79 -1.65 -3.66
N PHE A 92 -8.28 -0.85 -2.72
CA PHE A 92 -9.12 -0.26 -1.68
C PHE A 92 -8.76 1.21 -1.50
N ALA A 93 -9.77 2.05 -1.40
CA ALA A 93 -9.58 3.48 -1.23
C ALA A 93 -9.00 3.81 0.15
N SER A 94 -8.53 5.04 0.28
CA SER A 94 -7.90 5.52 1.52
C SER A 94 -8.80 5.38 2.75
N PHE A 95 -10.11 5.54 2.60
CA PHE A 95 -11.05 5.45 3.73
C PHE A 95 -11.36 4.02 4.19
N THR A 96 -10.95 3.00 3.42
CA THR A 96 -11.16 1.60 3.82
C THR A 96 -10.11 1.20 4.84
N LYS A 97 -10.55 0.88 6.06
CA LYS A 97 -9.62 0.51 7.14
C LYS A 97 -8.99 -0.86 6.87
N PRO A 98 -7.69 -1.05 7.19
CA PRO A 98 -7.00 -2.32 6.91
C PRO A 98 -7.66 -3.56 7.53
N LEU A 99 -8.26 -3.43 8.70
CA LEU A 99 -8.93 -4.55 9.37
C LEU A 99 -10.43 -4.62 9.09
N SER A 100 -10.92 -3.89 8.07
CA SER A 100 -12.31 -4.00 7.66
C SER A 100 -12.62 -5.39 7.12
N ASN A 101 -13.87 -5.83 7.25
CA ASN A 101 -14.29 -7.13 6.74
C ASN A 101 -14.04 -7.26 5.23
N LYS A 102 -14.18 -6.16 4.49
CA LYS A 102 -13.94 -6.14 3.06
C LYS A 102 -12.52 -6.60 2.70
N ILE A 103 -11.51 -6.10 3.42
CA ILE A 103 -10.12 -6.47 3.20
C ILE A 103 -9.82 -7.85 3.78
N ILE A 104 -10.25 -8.11 5.00
CA ILE A 104 -10.01 -9.38 5.71
C ILE A 104 -10.58 -10.55 4.90
N ASN A 105 -11.82 -10.45 4.43
CA ASN A 105 -12.44 -11.51 3.65
C ASN A 105 -11.70 -11.76 2.34
N LYS A 106 -11.23 -10.70 1.69
CA LYS A 106 -10.47 -10.83 0.44
C LYS A 106 -9.13 -11.52 0.67
N ILE A 107 -8.41 -11.12 1.70
CA ILE A 107 -7.13 -11.74 2.05
C ILE A 107 -7.31 -13.21 2.39
N ASP A 108 -8.29 -13.54 3.23
CA ASP A 108 -8.56 -14.92 3.61
C ASP A 108 -8.90 -15.80 2.40
N SER A 109 -9.52 -15.23 1.39
CA SER A 109 -9.89 -15.99 0.19
C SER A 109 -8.71 -16.36 -0.72
N ILE A 110 -7.59 -15.66 -0.61
CA ILE A 110 -6.43 -15.84 -1.51
C ILE A 110 -5.16 -16.33 -0.81
N LEU A 111 -5.16 -16.44 0.50
CA LEU A 111 -4.01 -16.98 1.24
C LEU A 111 -3.93 -18.50 1.17
#